data_f1ada3e60e2bba6b06f1241363db4996
#
_entry.id   f1ada3e60e2bba6b06f1241363db4996
#
_cell.length_a   1.000
_cell.length_b   1.000
_cell.length_c   1.000
_cell.angle_alpha   90.00
_cell.angle_beta   90.00
_cell.angle_gamma   90.00
#
_symmetry.space_group_name_H-M   'P 1'
#
loop_
_entity.id
_entity.type
_entity.pdbx_description
1 polymer ?
#
loop_
_entity_poly.entity_id
_entity_poly.type
_entity_poly.pdbx_seq_one_letter_code
_entity_poly.pdbx_strand_id
1 'polypeptide(L)'
;NEPIKVIKINNKVEFKNGPKTISIEPSKINLEIDFEIKYENSLIGTQRNSVKIYEDDLSDIYDSRTFCLYDDIENLRSLGLAKGGSLDNAIVVKNNKILNSEKLRNEHEFVNHKILDCMGDLYLSGYKIIGKLVCSQGGHKLTNDLLRKLFLDQKNYSIVEINEKTIPHAILNKSHLRSIA
;
A
#
# COMPACT_ATOMS: atom_id res chain seq x y z
N ASN A 1 30.09 -2.21 6.18
CA ASN A 1 28.65 -2.09 5.90
C ASN A 1 27.94 -1.89 7.23
N GLU A 2 27.19 -0.80 7.35
CA GLU A 2 26.36 -0.59 8.54
C GLU A 2 25.22 -1.59 8.56
N PRO A 3 24.83 -2.12 9.74
CA PRO A 3 23.71 -3.05 9.86
C PRO A 3 22.41 -2.37 9.43
N ILE A 4 21.55 -3.11 8.73
CA ILE A 4 20.22 -2.62 8.34
C ILE A 4 19.29 -2.74 9.54
N LYS A 5 18.68 -1.62 9.96
CA LYS A 5 17.63 -1.63 10.99
C LYS A 5 16.26 -1.85 10.37
N VAL A 6 15.47 -2.71 10.99
CA VAL A 6 14.10 -3.01 10.58
C VAL A 6 13.17 -3.02 11.79
N ILE A 7 11.91 -2.69 11.57
CA ILE A 7 10.85 -2.85 12.56
C ILE A 7 10.28 -4.27 12.42
N LYS A 8 10.35 -5.05 13.46
CA LYS A 8 9.69 -6.35 13.58
C LYS A 8 8.42 -6.19 14.41
N ILE A 9 7.30 -6.61 13.86
CA ILE A 9 6.02 -6.61 14.59
C ILE A 9 6.01 -7.76 15.59
N ASN A 10 5.70 -7.46 16.86
CA ASN A 10 5.66 -8.41 17.96
C ASN A 10 4.23 -8.84 18.31
N ASN A 11 3.28 -7.89 18.27
CA ASN A 11 1.87 -8.13 18.60
C ASN A 11 0.99 -7.62 17.46
N LYS A 12 -0.18 -8.24 17.31
CA LYS A 12 -1.20 -7.74 16.39
C LYS A 12 -1.74 -6.40 16.87
N VAL A 13 -1.76 -5.43 15.94
CA VAL A 13 -2.39 -4.13 16.12
C VAL A 13 -3.47 -3.97 15.07
N GLU A 14 -4.66 -3.52 15.49
CA GLU A 14 -5.80 -3.34 14.58
C GLU A 14 -6.40 -1.95 14.79
N PHE A 15 -6.84 -1.34 13.70
CA PHE A 15 -7.61 -0.10 13.70
C PHE A 15 -8.85 -0.26 12.80
N LYS A 16 -9.99 0.28 13.27
CA LYS A 16 -11.28 0.22 12.57
C LYS A 16 -11.90 1.60 12.51
N ASN A 17 -12.55 1.89 11.38
CA ASN A 17 -13.34 3.11 11.19
C ASN A 17 -14.59 2.74 10.36
N GLY A 18 -15.72 2.47 11.03
CA GLY A 18 -16.90 1.91 10.40
C GLY A 18 -16.59 0.56 9.72
N PRO A 19 -16.95 0.39 8.43
CA PRO A 19 -16.69 -0.85 7.71
C PRO A 19 -15.22 -1.04 7.30
N LYS A 20 -14.40 0.02 7.42
CA LYS A 20 -12.99 0.01 7.02
C LYS A 20 -12.12 -0.56 8.12
N THR A 21 -11.28 -1.51 7.79
CA THR A 21 -10.40 -2.18 8.75
C THR A 21 -8.98 -2.26 8.24
N ILE A 22 -8.03 -2.15 9.15
CA ILE A 22 -6.63 -2.40 8.89
C ILE A 22 -5.98 -3.03 10.11
N SER A 23 -5.13 -4.02 9.90
CA SER A 23 -4.35 -4.63 10.98
C SER A 23 -2.96 -4.96 10.50
N ILE A 24 -2.02 -5.00 11.43
CA ILE A 24 -0.68 -5.54 11.21
C ILE A 24 -0.38 -6.57 12.30
N GLU A 25 0.20 -7.70 11.90
CA GLU A 25 0.50 -8.83 12.79
C GLU A 25 1.91 -9.37 12.53
N PRO A 26 2.49 -10.16 13.45
CA PRO A 26 3.80 -10.73 13.27
C PRO A 26 3.91 -11.58 12.00
N SER A 27 5.07 -11.46 11.32
CA SER A 27 5.48 -12.32 10.22
C SER A 27 6.92 -12.79 10.44
N LYS A 28 7.36 -13.82 9.71
CA LYS A 28 8.70 -14.38 9.93
C LYS A 28 9.81 -13.48 9.41
N ILE A 29 9.75 -13.08 8.13
CA ILE A 29 10.85 -12.38 7.44
C ILE A 29 10.40 -11.40 6.37
N ASN A 30 9.09 -11.21 6.15
CA ASN A 30 8.54 -10.43 5.05
C ASN A 30 7.63 -9.31 5.52
N LEU A 31 7.42 -8.33 4.67
CA LEU A 31 6.24 -7.48 4.71
C LEU A 31 5.25 -8.03 3.69
N GLU A 32 4.20 -8.67 4.17
CA GLU A 32 3.07 -9.11 3.37
C GLU A 32 1.95 -8.07 3.47
N ILE A 33 1.41 -7.63 2.33
CA ILE A 33 0.28 -6.71 2.26
C ILE A 33 -0.86 -7.42 1.54
N ASP A 34 -1.96 -7.65 2.26
CA ASP A 34 -3.22 -8.19 1.75
C ASP A 34 -4.26 -7.07 1.77
N PHE A 35 -4.66 -6.61 0.60
CA PHE A 35 -5.51 -5.44 0.46
C PHE A 35 -6.78 -5.76 -0.32
N GLU A 36 -7.93 -5.36 0.24
CA GLU A 36 -9.23 -5.44 -0.40
C GLU A 36 -9.82 -4.04 -0.58
N ILE A 37 -10.37 -3.79 -1.78
CA ILE A 37 -11.20 -2.63 -2.08
C ILE A 37 -12.63 -3.09 -2.37
N LYS A 38 -13.60 -2.23 -2.02
CA LYS A 38 -15.03 -2.44 -2.33
C LYS A 38 -15.63 -1.13 -2.80
N TYR A 39 -16.11 -1.12 -4.02
CA TYR A 39 -16.81 0.01 -4.65
C TYR A 39 -18.16 -0.46 -5.16
N GLU A 40 -19.18 0.39 -5.03
CA GLU A 40 -20.50 0.14 -5.63
C GLU A 40 -20.46 0.19 -7.17
N ASN A 41 -19.49 0.92 -7.73
CA ASN A 41 -19.26 0.96 -9.17
C ASN A 41 -18.88 -0.43 -9.68
N SER A 42 -19.66 -0.98 -10.63
CA SER A 42 -19.51 -2.37 -11.09
C SER A 42 -18.21 -2.62 -11.88
N LEU A 43 -17.59 -1.60 -12.45
CA LEU A 43 -16.31 -1.74 -13.16
C LEU A 43 -15.15 -1.96 -12.17
N ILE A 44 -15.17 -1.25 -11.03
CA ILE A 44 -14.17 -1.41 -10.00
C ILE A 44 -14.52 -2.61 -9.11
N GLY A 45 -15.74 -2.65 -8.61
CA GLY A 45 -16.31 -3.74 -7.82
C GLY A 45 -15.53 -4.03 -6.55
N THR A 46 -15.48 -5.30 -6.20
CA THR A 46 -14.64 -5.83 -5.13
C THR A 46 -13.40 -6.48 -5.74
N GLN A 47 -12.23 -5.99 -5.35
CA GLN A 47 -10.95 -6.56 -5.77
C GLN A 47 -10.09 -6.82 -4.54
N ARG A 48 -9.29 -7.87 -4.58
CA ARG A 48 -8.32 -8.21 -3.54
C ARG A 48 -7.03 -8.70 -4.17
N ASN A 49 -5.91 -8.24 -3.63
CA ASN A 49 -4.61 -8.75 -3.99
C ASN A 49 -3.71 -8.83 -2.75
N SER A 50 -2.78 -9.77 -2.76
CA SER A 50 -1.81 -9.99 -1.68
C SER A 50 -0.42 -10.10 -2.27
N VAL A 51 0.53 -9.36 -1.70
CA VAL A 51 1.92 -9.33 -2.16
C VAL A 51 2.90 -9.42 -1.00
N LYS A 52 4.01 -10.09 -1.24
CA LYS A 52 5.16 -10.14 -0.35
C LYS A 52 6.24 -9.19 -0.86
N ILE A 53 6.40 -8.06 -0.20
CA ILE A 53 7.18 -6.92 -0.69
C ILE A 53 8.64 -7.26 -0.98
N TYR A 54 9.21 -8.21 -0.27
CA TYR A 54 10.63 -8.55 -0.41
C TYR A 54 10.89 -9.80 -1.28
N GLU A 55 9.85 -10.44 -1.81
CA GLU A 55 9.97 -11.69 -2.58
C GLU A 55 9.33 -11.61 -3.97
N ASP A 56 8.16 -10.96 -4.08
CA ASP A 56 7.37 -10.95 -5.31
C ASP A 56 7.90 -9.94 -6.33
N ASP A 57 7.59 -10.14 -7.59
CA ASP A 57 7.71 -9.11 -8.63
C ASP A 57 6.61 -8.07 -8.42
N LEU A 58 7.02 -6.82 -8.18
CA LEU A 58 6.13 -5.70 -7.90
C LEU A 58 5.89 -4.79 -9.11
N SER A 59 6.28 -5.21 -10.31
CA SER A 59 6.17 -4.40 -11.54
C SER A 59 4.75 -3.90 -11.75
N ASP A 60 3.74 -4.77 -11.63
CA ASP A 60 2.33 -4.40 -11.75
C ASP A 60 1.86 -3.43 -10.67
N ILE A 61 2.44 -3.52 -9.46
CA ILE A 61 2.15 -2.59 -8.36
C ILE A 61 2.68 -1.20 -8.71
N TYR A 62 3.95 -1.13 -9.14
CA TYR A 62 4.61 0.17 -9.45
C TYR A 62 4.01 0.86 -10.66
N ASP A 63 3.52 0.11 -11.63
CA ASP A 63 2.91 0.64 -12.85
C ASP A 63 1.44 1.05 -12.68
N SER A 64 0.84 0.77 -11.50
CA SER A 64 -0.57 1.04 -11.25
C SER A 64 -0.85 2.51 -11.00
N ARG A 65 -1.73 3.10 -11.83
CA ARG A 65 -2.15 4.50 -11.74
C ARG A 65 -3.19 4.69 -10.63
N THR A 66 -3.20 5.91 -10.06
CA THR A 66 -4.31 6.35 -9.22
C THR A 66 -5.61 6.39 -10.00
N PHE A 67 -6.74 6.37 -9.29
CA PHE A 67 -8.06 6.39 -9.92
C PHE A 67 -9.07 7.21 -9.12
N CYS A 68 -10.10 7.70 -9.81
CA CYS A 68 -11.23 8.36 -9.20
C CYS A 68 -12.52 8.08 -9.96
N LEU A 69 -13.66 8.23 -9.30
CA LEU A 69 -14.95 8.31 -9.95
C LEU A 69 -15.13 9.72 -10.52
N TYR A 70 -15.68 9.81 -11.72
CA TYR A 70 -15.91 11.08 -12.40
C TYR A 70 -16.75 12.04 -11.55
N ASP A 71 -17.76 11.49 -10.87
CA ASP A 71 -18.70 12.27 -10.05
C ASP A 71 -18.04 12.87 -8.80
N ASP A 72 -16.89 12.32 -8.37
CA ASP A 72 -16.13 12.83 -7.22
C ASP A 72 -15.18 13.98 -7.60
N ILE A 73 -14.92 14.22 -8.91
CA ILE A 73 -13.88 15.15 -9.37
C ILE A 73 -14.16 16.58 -8.90
N GLU A 74 -15.41 17.05 -8.98
CA GLU A 74 -15.77 18.41 -8.54
C GLU A 74 -15.59 18.58 -7.04
N ASN A 75 -15.97 17.57 -6.26
CA ASN A 75 -15.76 17.57 -4.81
C ASN A 75 -14.27 17.58 -4.46
N LEU A 76 -13.45 16.74 -5.13
CA LEU A 76 -12.00 16.71 -4.91
C LEU A 76 -11.36 18.09 -5.23
N ARG A 77 -11.77 18.73 -6.33
CA ARG A 77 -11.27 20.05 -6.72
C ARG A 77 -11.67 21.13 -5.73
N SER A 78 -12.91 21.12 -5.24
CA SER A 78 -13.39 22.09 -4.24
C SER A 78 -12.62 21.99 -2.92
N LEU A 79 -12.16 20.79 -2.56
CA LEU A 79 -11.29 20.53 -1.41
C LEU A 79 -9.81 20.85 -1.68
N GLY A 80 -9.47 21.38 -2.87
CA GLY A 80 -8.09 21.67 -3.26
C GLY A 80 -7.24 20.42 -3.56
N LEU A 81 -7.88 19.27 -3.74
CA LEU A 81 -7.25 18.00 -4.10
C LEU A 81 -7.22 17.79 -5.62
N ALA A 82 -6.52 16.76 -6.08
CA ALA A 82 -6.42 16.36 -7.48
C ALA A 82 -5.98 17.46 -8.46
N LYS A 83 -5.23 18.48 -8.01
CA LYS A 83 -4.80 19.63 -8.84
C LYS A 83 -3.91 19.24 -10.01
N GLY A 84 -3.13 18.15 -9.86
CA GLY A 84 -2.27 17.61 -10.91
C GLY A 84 -2.86 16.43 -11.67
N GLY A 85 -4.13 16.05 -11.38
CA GLY A 85 -4.79 14.92 -12.02
C GLY A 85 -5.18 15.21 -13.48
N SER A 86 -4.83 14.32 -14.38
CA SER A 86 -5.20 14.32 -15.79
C SER A 86 -5.55 12.90 -16.23
N LEU A 87 -6.12 12.77 -17.44
CA LEU A 87 -6.37 11.44 -18.04
C LEU A 87 -5.07 10.68 -18.40
N ASP A 88 -3.91 11.34 -18.33
CA ASP A 88 -2.62 10.69 -18.60
C ASP A 88 -2.05 9.99 -17.35
N ASN A 89 -2.38 10.50 -16.14
CA ASN A 89 -1.79 10.00 -14.89
C ASN A 89 -2.78 9.42 -13.89
N ALA A 90 -4.09 9.52 -14.15
CA ALA A 90 -5.14 8.97 -13.29
C ALA A 90 -6.22 8.27 -14.13
N ILE A 91 -6.70 7.13 -13.65
CA ILE A 91 -7.83 6.43 -14.25
C ILE A 91 -9.11 7.12 -13.80
N VAL A 92 -9.91 7.58 -14.75
CA VAL A 92 -11.21 8.19 -14.46
C VAL A 92 -12.32 7.24 -14.89
N VAL A 93 -13.13 6.83 -13.93
CA VAL A 93 -14.27 5.93 -14.14
C VAL A 93 -15.57 6.73 -14.12
N LYS A 94 -16.35 6.66 -15.20
CA LYS A 94 -17.68 7.24 -15.30
C LYS A 94 -18.69 6.14 -15.62
N ASN A 95 -19.69 5.95 -14.78
CA ASN A 95 -20.58 4.81 -14.85
C ASN A 95 -19.75 3.51 -14.90
N ASN A 96 -19.88 2.71 -15.96
CA ASN A 96 -19.14 1.45 -16.15
C ASN A 96 -18.09 1.56 -17.26
N LYS A 97 -17.47 2.74 -17.43
CA LYS A 97 -16.47 2.97 -18.48
C LYS A 97 -15.28 3.75 -17.94
N ILE A 98 -14.11 3.40 -18.44
CA ILE A 98 -12.89 4.18 -18.28
C ILE A 98 -12.90 5.27 -19.34
N LEU A 99 -12.68 6.53 -18.94
CA LEU A 99 -12.65 7.69 -19.85
C LEU A 99 -11.29 7.86 -20.53
N ASN A 100 -10.24 7.27 -19.98
CA ASN A 100 -8.89 7.33 -20.54
C ASN A 100 -8.84 6.61 -21.91
N SER A 101 -7.99 7.08 -22.80
CA SER A 101 -7.70 6.42 -24.07
C SER A 101 -6.93 5.11 -23.88
N GLU A 102 -6.06 5.05 -22.86
CA GLU A 102 -5.31 3.87 -22.45
C GLU A 102 -6.18 2.98 -21.56
N LYS A 103 -6.19 1.68 -21.86
CA LYS A 103 -6.87 0.66 -21.03
C LYS A 103 -6.15 0.48 -19.69
N LEU A 104 -6.70 -0.36 -18.81
CA LEU A 104 -6.00 -0.82 -17.61
C LEU A 104 -4.67 -1.47 -17.99
N ARG A 105 -3.62 -1.16 -17.25
CA ARG A 105 -2.27 -1.70 -17.44
C ARG A 105 -2.16 -3.16 -16.98
N ASN A 106 -2.96 -3.50 -15.96
CA ASN A 106 -3.12 -4.88 -15.49
C ASN A 106 -4.54 -5.07 -14.93
N GLU A 107 -4.96 -6.32 -14.77
CA GLU A 107 -6.32 -6.69 -14.32
C GLU A 107 -6.65 -6.13 -12.92
N HIS A 108 -5.65 -6.01 -12.05
CA HIS A 108 -5.81 -5.59 -10.66
C HIS A 108 -5.33 -4.14 -10.42
N GLU A 109 -5.24 -3.29 -11.45
CA GLU A 109 -4.64 -1.96 -11.36
C GLU A 109 -5.25 -1.11 -10.24
N PHE A 110 -6.56 -1.19 -9.99
CA PHE A 110 -7.21 -0.44 -8.91
C PHE A 110 -6.75 -0.86 -7.51
N VAL A 111 -6.75 -2.15 -7.19
CA VAL A 111 -6.30 -2.64 -5.88
C VAL A 111 -4.79 -2.55 -5.74
N ASN A 112 -4.05 -2.75 -6.82
CA ASN A 112 -2.59 -2.62 -6.86
C ASN A 112 -2.14 -1.20 -6.52
N HIS A 113 -2.83 -0.18 -7.04
CA HIS A 113 -2.56 1.20 -6.64
C HIS A 113 -2.78 1.42 -5.14
N LYS A 114 -3.81 0.81 -4.55
CA LYS A 114 -4.04 0.92 -3.09
C LYS A 114 -2.96 0.20 -2.27
N ILE A 115 -2.39 -0.87 -2.80
CA ILE A 115 -1.20 -1.51 -2.21
C ILE A 115 -0.01 -0.56 -2.29
N LEU A 116 0.23 0.09 -3.44
CA LEU A 116 1.30 1.07 -3.64
C LEU A 116 1.17 2.25 -2.66
N ASP A 117 -0.03 2.82 -2.51
CA ASP A 117 -0.33 3.84 -1.51
C ASP A 117 0.05 3.38 -0.09
N CYS A 118 -0.39 2.17 0.28
CA CYS A 118 -0.11 1.59 1.59
C CYS A 118 1.40 1.38 1.82
N MET A 119 2.12 0.89 0.81
CA MET A 119 3.58 0.77 0.86
C MET A 119 4.24 2.13 1.14
N GLY A 120 3.84 3.16 0.40
CA GLY A 120 4.35 4.52 0.58
C GLY A 120 4.09 5.04 2.01
N ASP A 121 2.88 4.86 2.53
CA ASP A 121 2.52 5.29 3.89
C ASP A 121 3.36 4.57 4.96
N LEU A 122 3.64 3.28 4.78
CA LEU A 122 4.44 2.50 5.73
C LEU A 122 5.90 2.99 5.82
N TYR A 123 6.43 3.63 4.77
CA TYR A 123 7.77 4.26 4.80
C TYR A 123 7.87 5.42 5.79
N LEU A 124 6.75 6.03 6.22
CA LEU A 124 6.74 7.04 7.28
C LEU A 124 7.27 6.53 8.61
N SER A 125 7.34 5.21 8.80
CA SER A 125 7.98 4.58 9.96
C SER A 125 9.50 4.83 10.02
N GLY A 126 10.13 5.23 8.92
CA GLY A 126 11.59 5.43 8.80
C GLY A 126 12.40 4.15 8.64
N TYR A 127 11.77 2.97 8.71
CA TYR A 127 12.42 1.67 8.63
C TYR A 127 11.62 0.71 7.76
N LYS A 128 12.29 -0.32 7.23
CA LYS A 128 11.59 -1.48 6.65
C LYS A 128 10.83 -2.20 7.75
N ILE A 129 9.65 -2.71 7.44
CA ILE A 129 8.79 -3.42 8.38
C ILE A 129 8.78 -4.91 8.04
N ILE A 130 8.86 -5.76 9.06
CA ILE A 130 8.61 -7.20 8.97
C ILE A 130 7.30 -7.47 9.72
N GLY A 131 6.26 -7.85 8.95
CA GLY A 131 4.91 -8.06 9.47
C GLY A 131 3.96 -8.46 8.33
N LYS A 132 2.73 -8.81 8.68
CA LYS A 132 1.62 -9.04 7.75
C LYS A 132 0.56 -7.97 7.98
N LEU A 133 0.32 -7.16 6.96
CA LEU A 133 -0.73 -6.15 6.95
C LEU A 133 -1.95 -6.68 6.19
N VAL A 134 -3.12 -6.55 6.79
CA VAL A 134 -4.41 -6.87 6.16
C VAL A 134 -5.28 -5.63 6.20
N CYS A 135 -5.77 -5.20 5.05
CA CYS A 135 -6.57 -3.99 4.91
C CYS A 135 -7.81 -4.23 4.07
N SER A 136 -8.97 -3.79 4.56
CA SER A 136 -10.20 -3.73 3.78
C SER A 136 -10.70 -2.30 3.71
N GLN A 137 -10.88 -1.80 2.48
CA GLN A 137 -11.40 -0.47 2.14
C GLN A 137 -10.57 0.69 2.72
N GLY A 138 -9.26 0.50 2.89
CA GLY A 138 -8.37 1.48 3.48
C GLY A 138 -7.96 2.61 2.55
N GLY A 139 -7.10 3.47 3.10
CA GLY A 139 -6.45 4.58 2.42
C GLY A 139 -5.50 5.28 3.39
N HIS A 140 -4.83 6.34 2.97
CA HIS A 140 -3.77 7.03 3.71
C HIS A 140 -4.11 7.29 5.18
N LYS A 141 -5.32 7.81 5.45
CA LYS A 141 -5.74 8.08 6.84
C LYS A 141 -5.73 6.82 7.69
N LEU A 142 -6.28 5.71 7.19
CA LEU A 142 -6.39 4.47 7.96
C LEU A 142 -5.01 3.86 8.23
N THR A 143 -4.10 3.88 7.24
CA THR A 143 -2.72 3.41 7.39
C THR A 143 -1.96 4.26 8.42
N ASN A 144 -2.11 5.59 8.36
CA ASN A 144 -1.51 6.49 9.33
C ASN A 144 -2.04 6.29 10.76
N ASP A 145 -3.36 6.07 10.91
CA ASP A 145 -3.96 5.79 12.22
C ASP A 145 -3.46 4.45 12.79
N LEU A 146 -3.26 3.44 11.93
CA LEU A 146 -2.62 2.18 12.34
C LEU A 146 -1.18 2.41 12.81
N LEU A 147 -0.36 3.15 12.05
CA LEU A 147 1.02 3.45 12.42
C LEU A 147 1.10 4.19 13.75
N ARG A 148 0.24 5.20 13.96
CA ARG A 148 0.17 5.91 15.25
C ARG A 148 -0.14 4.94 16.38
N LYS A 149 -1.13 4.06 16.21
CA LYS A 149 -1.50 3.06 17.21
C LYS A 149 -0.38 2.05 17.47
N LEU A 150 0.32 1.62 16.42
CA LEU A 150 1.48 0.72 16.52
C LEU A 150 2.56 1.31 17.41
N PHE A 151 2.92 2.58 17.18
CA PHE A 151 4.02 3.25 17.89
C PHE A 151 3.67 3.79 19.29
N LEU A 152 2.40 3.80 19.68
CA LEU A 152 1.98 4.17 21.05
C LEU A 152 2.47 3.18 22.12
N ASP A 153 2.67 1.92 21.79
CA ASP A 153 3.12 0.89 22.74
C ASP A 153 4.33 0.13 22.14
N GLN A 154 5.48 0.29 22.81
CA GLN A 154 6.74 -0.37 22.42
C GLN A 154 6.66 -1.91 22.47
N LYS A 155 5.66 -2.49 23.16
CA LYS A 155 5.44 -3.95 23.14
C LYS A 155 4.98 -4.46 21.78
N ASN A 156 4.42 -3.59 20.93
CA ASN A 156 3.89 -3.97 19.63
C ASN A 156 4.99 -4.23 18.61
N TYR A 157 6.18 -3.68 18.80
CA TYR A 157 7.27 -3.79 17.84
C TYR A 157 8.64 -3.80 18.51
N SER A 158 9.65 -4.21 17.78
CA SER A 158 11.05 -4.07 18.14
C SER A 158 11.85 -3.61 16.94
N ILE A 159 12.86 -2.76 17.17
CA ILE A 159 13.84 -2.42 16.15
C ILE A 159 14.98 -3.42 16.27
N VAL A 160 15.19 -4.20 15.20
CA VAL A 160 16.25 -5.22 15.15
C VAL A 160 17.26 -4.86 14.09
N GLU A 161 18.53 -5.14 14.37
CA GLU A 161 19.61 -5.01 13.41
C GLU A 161 19.80 -6.33 12.67
N ILE A 162 19.82 -6.25 11.35
CA ILE A 162 20.01 -7.40 10.48
C ILE A 162 21.40 -7.27 9.85
N ASN A 163 22.26 -8.27 10.08
CA ASN A 163 23.58 -8.39 9.44
C ASN A 163 23.47 -9.19 8.15
N GLU A 164 24.30 -8.88 7.16
CA GLU A 164 24.33 -9.58 5.85
C GLU A 164 24.37 -11.11 5.95
N LYS A 165 24.93 -11.66 7.03
CA LYS A 165 25.01 -13.11 7.26
C LYS A 165 23.69 -13.77 7.72
N THR A 166 22.71 -12.98 8.17
CA THR A 166 21.43 -13.44 8.73
C THR A 166 20.23 -13.06 7.90
N ILE A 167 20.45 -12.33 6.81
CA ILE A 167 19.38 -11.83 5.94
C ILE A 167 19.04 -12.89 4.89
N PRO A 168 17.76 -13.22 4.69
CA PRO A 168 17.31 -13.82 3.45
C PRO A 168 17.72 -12.93 2.27
N HIS A 169 18.25 -13.51 1.20
CA HIS A 169 18.71 -12.78 0.02
C HIS A 169 17.70 -11.76 -0.52
N ALA A 170 16.42 -11.98 -0.31
CA ALA A 170 15.31 -11.10 -0.68
C ALA A 170 15.34 -9.71 -0.03
N ILE A 171 15.80 -9.59 1.23
CA ILE A 171 15.91 -8.27 1.90
C ILE A 171 17.15 -7.50 1.41
N LEU A 172 18.16 -8.22 0.92
CA LEU A 172 19.43 -7.67 0.41
C LEU A 172 19.39 -7.24 -1.05
N ASN A 173 18.45 -7.75 -1.85
CA ASN A 173 18.40 -7.43 -3.28
C ASN A 173 18.09 -5.96 -3.51
N LYS A 174 19.17 -5.16 -3.58
CA LYS A 174 19.15 -3.75 -4.02
C LYS A 174 18.65 -3.59 -5.46
N SER A 175 18.46 -4.69 -6.21
CA SER A 175 18.12 -4.68 -7.63
C SER A 175 16.68 -4.23 -7.94
N HIS A 176 15.78 -4.23 -6.96
CA HIS A 176 14.42 -3.73 -7.14
C HIS A 176 14.26 -2.23 -6.85
N LEU A 177 15.30 -1.58 -6.32
CA LEU A 177 15.40 -0.12 -6.28
C LEU A 177 16.14 0.36 -7.54
N ARG A 178 15.62 0.09 -8.73
CA ARG A 178 16.03 0.85 -9.90
C ARG A 178 15.60 2.27 -9.66
N SER A 179 16.60 3.15 -9.55
CA SER A 179 16.43 4.59 -9.53
C SER A 179 15.42 5.02 -10.58
N ILE A 180 14.28 5.52 -10.14
CA ILE A 180 13.48 6.41 -10.95
C ILE A 180 14.25 7.74 -10.90
N ALA A 181 15.13 7.96 -11.88
CA ALA A 181 15.73 9.24 -12.17
C ALA A 181 14.81 9.98 -13.13
#